data_3987a878b8a52068135728d3eb068589
#
_entry.id   3987a878b8a52068135728d3eb068589
#
_cell.length_a   1.000
_cell.length_b   1.000
_cell.length_c   1.000
_cell.angle_alpha   90.00
_cell.angle_beta   90.00
_cell.angle_gamma   90.00
#
_symmetry.space_group_name_H-M   'P 1'
#
loop_
_entity.id
_entity.type
_entity.pdbx_description
1 polymer ?
#
loop_
_entity_poly.entity_id
_entity_poly.type
_entity_poly.pdbx_seq_one_letter_code
_entity_poly.pdbx_strand_id
1 'polypeptide(L)'
;MYILKEQRYSKSETIIKLRKERPMRKKVYAAWILAIIMVMSGVLCTQAETVSTGKAHGSKVNTTGETTPTEAEKQFEEAEQIYVIVRYSSDWEYSEYSYSSDYGSYVELSIPDDGIYVRINASINTPLDYASELYDFGINAYDVIVEDSCETVSIGGMEFVQGENDYYKAFFGYDQESAMYAKIMVYGDPEDHRVTELIDNVTFHKKEYTRTKTPWYWDGEVYVPKDTEPVQVGNFTVEAEYLPIDTVYPTFNNGYSKVAKSGGWYYVLTDGDVSEYSDEDGGLAYEGDVYFDFDVENIFGDEDGNLYALGNGGPLVRWGTEENEVLLNYCVMVSLHPSGKKAVGWSYSNSITEYDFETGTNKERVIDPVEGINSVSVTKDYQAVCGYKESETLLNIYDNNWNEVMTISSTDTESGMLEGVSAFEQTQNGWVIFDSWMENVIFVGFDGAILKEVSYEELFGTLNWPYVNGTCMDEEGNVIVAITDQREDASCYETIIFKLKGF
;
A
#
# COMPACT_ATOMS: atom_id res chain seq x y z
N MET A 1 -22.45 -13.25 24.72
CA MET A 1 -21.08 -12.72 24.64
C MET A 1 -20.01 -13.82 24.61
N TYR A 2 -20.01 -14.81 25.51
CA TYR A 2 -19.04 -15.93 25.48
C TYR A 2 -19.21 -16.90 24.30
N ILE A 3 -20.42 -17.13 23.84
CA ILE A 3 -20.74 -18.06 22.73
C ILE A 3 -20.33 -17.48 21.35
N LEU A 4 -20.41 -16.17 21.20
CA LEU A 4 -19.99 -15.49 19.95
C LEU A 4 -18.47 -15.42 19.79
N LYS A 5 -17.69 -15.35 20.89
CA LYS A 5 -16.23 -15.40 20.83
C LYS A 5 -15.69 -16.75 20.35
N GLU A 6 -16.30 -17.87 20.77
CA GLU A 6 -15.88 -19.20 20.30
C GLU A 6 -16.23 -19.48 18.84
N GLN A 7 -17.32 -18.90 18.32
CA GLN A 7 -17.65 -19.02 16.89
C GLN A 7 -16.71 -18.21 15.98
N ARG A 8 -16.24 -17.02 16.46
CA ARG A 8 -15.27 -16.20 15.71
C ARG A 8 -13.91 -16.89 15.55
N TYR A 9 -13.40 -17.51 16.61
CA TYR A 9 -12.15 -18.28 16.53
C TYR A 9 -12.22 -19.47 15.57
N SER A 10 -13.34 -20.16 15.50
CA SER A 10 -13.54 -21.30 14.61
C SER A 10 -13.57 -20.91 13.11
N LYS A 11 -14.07 -19.70 12.76
CA LYS A 11 -14.11 -19.24 11.37
C LYS A 11 -12.72 -18.75 10.88
N SER A 12 -11.95 -18.08 11.72
CA SER A 12 -10.60 -17.63 11.37
C SER A 12 -9.66 -18.81 11.09
N GLU A 13 -9.74 -19.90 11.89
CA GLU A 13 -8.99 -21.12 11.62
C GLU A 13 -9.38 -21.81 10.30
N THR A 14 -10.64 -21.68 9.87
CA THR A 14 -11.12 -22.28 8.63
C THR A 14 -10.64 -21.47 7.41
N ILE A 15 -10.63 -20.12 7.50
CA ILE A 15 -10.12 -19.23 6.46
C ILE A 15 -8.60 -19.40 6.29
N ILE A 16 -7.86 -19.47 7.39
CA ILE A 16 -6.41 -19.72 7.37
C ILE A 16 -6.08 -21.11 6.78
N LYS A 17 -6.89 -22.15 7.05
CA LYS A 17 -6.69 -23.48 6.44
C LYS A 17 -6.97 -23.50 4.94
N LEU A 18 -7.97 -22.74 4.46
CA LEU A 18 -8.26 -22.66 3.03
C LEU A 18 -7.18 -21.89 2.26
N ARG A 19 -6.55 -20.86 2.86
CA ARG A 19 -5.38 -20.18 2.26
C ARG A 19 -4.14 -21.07 2.13
N LYS A 20 -3.91 -22.02 3.03
CA LYS A 20 -2.77 -22.97 2.95
C LYS A 20 -2.81 -23.95 1.78
N GLU A 21 -3.94 -24.12 1.13
CA GLU A 21 -4.11 -25.11 0.04
C GLU A 21 -4.02 -24.54 -1.39
N ARG A 22 -3.81 -23.22 -1.57
CA ARG A 22 -3.68 -22.61 -2.91
C ARG A 22 -2.22 -22.53 -3.36
N PRO A 23 -1.83 -23.12 -4.49
CA PRO A 23 -0.50 -22.88 -5.07
C PRO A 23 -0.46 -21.48 -5.71
N MET A 24 0.19 -20.51 -5.06
CA MET A 24 0.43 -19.19 -5.61
C MET A 24 1.29 -19.24 -6.88
N ARG A 25 0.85 -18.56 -7.92
CA ARG A 25 1.62 -18.38 -9.17
C ARG A 25 2.69 -17.29 -8.97
N LYS A 26 3.90 -17.70 -8.61
CA LYS A 26 5.07 -16.91 -8.20
C LYS A 26 5.65 -15.92 -9.24
N LYS A 27 5.02 -15.61 -10.36
CA LYS A 27 5.65 -14.86 -11.46
C LYS A 27 5.23 -13.40 -11.62
N VAL A 28 4.22 -12.91 -10.92
CA VAL A 28 3.66 -11.57 -11.16
C VAL A 28 4.23 -10.51 -10.22
N TYR A 29 4.59 -10.85 -8.99
CA TYR A 29 5.08 -9.88 -7.99
C TYR A 29 6.43 -9.23 -8.30
N ALA A 30 7.34 -9.93 -8.96
CA ALA A 30 8.66 -9.37 -9.29
C ALA A 30 8.62 -8.18 -10.26
N ALA A 31 7.59 -8.08 -11.09
CA ALA A 31 7.44 -6.98 -12.05
C ALA A 31 6.90 -5.69 -11.40
N TRP A 32 6.09 -5.82 -10.35
CA TRP A 32 5.48 -4.67 -9.66
C TRP A 32 6.45 -3.96 -8.72
N ILE A 33 7.25 -4.70 -7.98
CA ILE A 33 8.30 -4.11 -7.13
C ILE A 33 9.30 -3.31 -7.98
N LEU A 34 9.61 -3.77 -9.20
CA LEU A 34 10.46 -3.01 -10.11
C LEU A 34 9.80 -1.73 -10.63
N ALA A 35 8.49 -1.74 -10.86
CA ALA A 35 7.74 -0.57 -11.34
C ALA A 35 7.62 0.52 -10.25
N ILE A 36 7.32 0.13 -9.01
CA ILE A 36 7.24 1.06 -7.87
C ILE A 36 8.63 1.65 -7.55
N ILE A 37 9.69 0.84 -7.60
CA ILE A 37 11.07 1.34 -7.41
C ILE A 37 11.46 2.31 -8.53
N MET A 38 11.01 2.13 -9.77
CA MET A 38 11.30 3.08 -10.85
C MET A 38 10.52 4.40 -10.72
N VAL A 39 9.31 4.38 -10.19
CA VAL A 39 8.52 5.61 -9.95
C VAL A 39 9.08 6.38 -8.76
N MET A 40 9.46 5.70 -7.67
CA MET A 40 10.08 6.35 -6.50
C MET A 40 11.50 6.86 -6.76
N SER A 41 12.26 6.25 -7.67
CA SER A 41 13.59 6.75 -8.04
C SER A 41 13.57 7.91 -9.04
N GLY A 42 12.47 8.16 -9.73
CA GLY A 42 12.31 9.31 -10.65
C GLY A 42 12.06 10.65 -9.94
N VAL A 43 11.45 10.64 -8.77
CA VAL A 43 11.11 11.86 -8.00
C VAL A 43 12.26 12.34 -7.10
N LEU A 44 13.23 11.48 -6.79
CA LEU A 44 14.36 11.81 -5.88
C LEU A 44 15.62 12.38 -6.57
N CYS A 45 15.56 12.70 -7.87
CA CYS A 45 16.75 13.14 -8.62
C CYS A 45 16.95 14.66 -8.75
N THR A 46 16.26 15.51 -8.01
CA THR A 46 16.44 16.98 -8.13
C THR A 46 16.90 17.73 -6.88
N GLN A 47 17.27 17.05 -5.80
CA GLN A 47 17.98 17.73 -4.70
C GLN A 47 19.09 16.86 -4.11
N ALA A 48 20.15 16.64 -4.87
CA ALA A 48 21.43 16.18 -4.34
C ALA A 48 22.35 17.39 -4.17
N GLU A 49 22.22 18.12 -3.09
CA GLU A 49 23.33 18.90 -2.58
C GLU A 49 24.34 17.95 -1.96
N THR A 50 25.57 18.12 -2.41
CA THR A 50 26.79 17.42 -2.04
C THR A 50 26.88 17.12 -0.55
N VAL A 51 26.62 15.88 -0.14
CA VAL A 51 27.08 15.37 1.14
C VAL A 51 28.49 14.82 0.93
N SER A 52 29.43 15.40 1.63
CA SER A 52 30.84 15.02 1.61
C SER A 52 31.02 13.56 1.98
N THR A 53 31.68 12.83 1.09
CA THR A 53 32.17 11.47 1.35
C THR A 53 33.11 11.48 2.58
N GLY A 54 32.61 10.98 3.70
CA GLY A 54 33.44 10.70 4.85
C GLY A 54 34.43 9.59 4.49
N LYS A 55 35.70 9.93 4.48
CA LYS A 55 36.79 8.95 4.30
C LYS A 55 36.76 7.98 5.48
N ALA A 56 36.64 6.71 5.19
CA ALA A 56 36.94 5.65 6.15
C ALA A 56 38.36 5.83 6.71
N HIS A 57 38.45 6.09 7.99
CA HIS A 57 39.74 6.06 8.71
C HIS A 57 39.94 4.65 9.26
N GLY A 58 40.68 3.84 8.52
CA GLY A 58 41.26 2.62 9.04
C GLY A 58 42.31 2.95 10.11
N SER A 59 41.98 2.70 11.36
CA SER A 59 42.94 2.79 12.47
C SER A 59 43.71 1.48 12.59
N LYS A 60 44.96 1.46 12.18
CA LYS A 60 45.86 0.34 12.45
C LYS A 60 46.33 0.41 13.91
N VAL A 61 45.87 -0.49 14.75
CA VAL A 61 46.43 -0.72 16.07
C VAL A 61 47.54 -1.78 15.94
N ASN A 62 48.78 -1.35 16.01
CA ASN A 62 49.92 -2.25 16.16
C ASN A 62 50.10 -2.59 17.64
N THR A 63 49.84 -3.83 18.03
CA THR A 63 50.33 -4.40 19.29
C THR A 63 51.43 -5.40 18.98
N THR A 64 52.68 -5.02 19.25
CA THR A 64 53.83 -5.92 19.29
C THR A 64 53.87 -6.69 20.59
N GLY A 65 53.66 -8.00 20.51
CA GLY A 65 53.93 -8.94 21.59
C GLY A 65 54.34 -10.28 20.97
N GLU A 66 55.65 -10.63 21.11
CA GLU A 66 56.20 -11.91 20.65
C GLU A 66 55.57 -13.08 21.40
N THR A 67 54.81 -13.93 20.68
CA THR A 67 54.55 -15.33 21.07
C THR A 67 54.45 -16.21 19.83
N THR A 68 55.00 -17.39 19.93
CA THR A 68 55.23 -18.45 18.95
C THR A 68 54.09 -18.67 17.94
N PRO A 69 54.39 -18.91 16.64
CA PRO A 69 53.36 -18.94 15.60
C PRO A 69 52.63 -20.29 15.61
N THR A 70 51.39 -20.25 16.07
CA THR A 70 50.42 -21.31 15.84
C THR A 70 49.12 -20.61 15.41
N GLU A 71 48.70 -20.87 14.16
CA GLU A 71 47.57 -20.32 13.43
C GLU A 71 47.78 -18.85 13.03
N ALA A 72 47.74 -18.63 11.71
CA ALA A 72 47.73 -17.28 11.14
C ALA A 72 46.55 -16.51 11.74
N GLU A 73 46.86 -15.44 12.49
CA GLU A 73 45.81 -14.51 12.96
C GLU A 73 45.05 -14.01 11.72
N LYS A 74 43.82 -14.44 11.58
CA LYS A 74 42.94 -13.88 10.58
C LYS A 74 42.81 -12.38 10.83
N GLN A 75 43.16 -11.56 9.85
CA GLN A 75 42.91 -10.13 9.93
C GLN A 75 41.44 -9.91 9.68
N PHE A 76 40.72 -9.38 10.65
CA PHE A 76 39.35 -8.93 10.52
C PHE A 76 39.35 -7.44 10.21
N GLU A 77 38.51 -7.06 9.26
CA GLU A 77 38.09 -5.69 8.99
C GLU A 77 36.74 -5.44 9.68
N GLU A 78 36.43 -4.20 9.93
CA GLU A 78 35.17 -3.80 10.56
C GLU A 78 34.46 -2.76 9.73
N ALA A 79 33.19 -3.03 9.38
CA ALA A 79 32.25 -2.09 8.78
C ALA A 79 31.30 -1.63 9.89
N GLU A 80 31.42 -0.37 10.30
CA GLU A 80 30.55 0.26 11.27
C GLU A 80 29.53 1.16 10.56
N GLN A 81 28.27 0.85 10.75
CA GLN A 81 27.12 1.63 10.30
C GLN A 81 26.28 2.05 11.51
N ILE A 82 25.33 2.98 11.33
CA ILE A 82 24.55 3.56 12.45
C ILE A 82 23.83 2.49 13.27
N TYR A 83 23.27 1.45 12.60
CA TYR A 83 22.46 0.41 13.25
C TYR A 83 23.10 -0.97 13.25
N VAL A 84 24.21 -1.16 12.56
CA VAL A 84 24.87 -2.46 12.47
C VAL A 84 26.38 -2.34 12.39
N ILE A 85 27.07 -3.18 13.14
CA ILE A 85 28.52 -3.40 12.99
C ILE A 85 28.72 -4.83 12.49
N VAL A 86 29.58 -4.98 11.49
CA VAL A 86 29.96 -6.29 10.95
C VAL A 86 31.48 -6.39 10.94
N ARG A 87 32.00 -7.47 11.53
CA ARG A 87 33.42 -7.84 11.42
C ARG A 87 33.57 -8.99 10.45
N TYR A 88 34.40 -8.81 9.44
CA TYR A 88 34.57 -9.77 8.35
C TYR A 88 36.04 -10.03 8.06
N SER A 89 36.36 -11.25 7.62
CA SER A 89 37.74 -11.62 7.23
C SER A 89 38.09 -11.02 5.85
N SER A 90 39.37 -11.03 5.53
CA SER A 90 39.85 -10.57 4.20
C SER A 90 39.32 -11.39 3.00
N ASP A 91 38.59 -12.46 3.23
CA ASP A 91 37.97 -13.26 2.19
C ASP A 91 36.72 -12.54 1.61
N TRP A 92 36.20 -11.57 2.33
CA TRP A 92 35.02 -10.80 1.93
C TRP A 92 35.39 -9.48 1.27
N GLU A 93 34.65 -9.13 0.23
CA GLU A 93 34.67 -7.81 -0.39
C GLU A 93 33.50 -6.98 0.13
N TYR A 94 33.79 -5.80 0.71
CA TYR A 94 32.78 -4.86 1.15
C TYR A 94 32.29 -4.02 -0.01
N SER A 95 30.97 -3.99 -0.21
CA SER A 95 30.35 -3.28 -1.33
C SER A 95 30.31 -1.76 -1.10
N GLU A 96 30.62 -1.00 -2.14
CA GLU A 96 30.47 0.46 -2.15
C GLU A 96 28.99 0.93 -2.08
N TYR A 97 28.02 0.03 -2.32
CA TYR A 97 26.60 0.30 -2.17
C TYR A 97 26.12 0.24 -0.73
N SER A 98 26.98 -0.14 0.22
CA SER A 98 26.66 -0.09 1.64
C SER A 98 26.48 1.35 2.10
N TYR A 99 25.40 1.62 2.84
CA TYR A 99 25.08 2.98 3.30
C TYR A 99 24.45 2.98 4.69
N SER A 100 24.41 4.16 5.29
CA SER A 100 23.70 4.40 6.54
C SER A 100 22.99 5.76 6.52
N SER A 101 21.81 5.79 7.11
CA SER A 101 21.00 7.00 7.29
C SER A 101 20.37 6.99 8.69
N ASP A 102 19.67 8.06 9.05
CA ASP A 102 18.96 8.13 10.33
C ASP A 102 17.81 7.09 10.44
N TYR A 103 17.36 6.54 9.30
CA TYR A 103 16.26 5.57 9.24
C TYR A 103 16.73 4.12 9.11
N GLY A 104 17.93 3.87 8.65
CA GLY A 104 18.42 2.52 8.46
C GLY A 104 19.87 2.42 7.99
N SER A 105 20.40 1.22 8.10
CA SER A 105 21.73 0.83 7.62
C SER A 105 21.61 -0.36 6.67
N TYR A 106 22.40 -0.33 5.61
CA TYR A 106 22.52 -1.42 4.65
C TYR A 106 23.99 -1.78 4.49
N VAL A 107 24.31 -3.05 4.67
CA VAL A 107 25.66 -3.60 4.46
C VAL A 107 25.56 -4.74 3.46
N GLU A 108 26.42 -4.71 2.45
CA GLU A 108 26.58 -5.81 1.50
C GLU A 108 28.02 -6.28 1.47
N LEU A 109 28.19 -7.59 1.61
CA LEU A 109 29.46 -8.29 1.58
C LEU A 109 29.38 -9.43 0.57
N SER A 110 30.48 -9.70 -0.15
CA SER A 110 30.51 -10.76 -1.14
C SER A 110 31.81 -11.52 -1.16
N ILE A 111 31.75 -12.77 -1.63
CA ILE A 111 32.88 -13.59 -2.07
C ILE A 111 32.59 -13.92 -3.53
N PRO A 112 32.99 -13.05 -4.48
CA PRO A 112 32.55 -13.15 -5.86
C PRO A 112 32.96 -14.46 -6.56
N ASP A 113 34.15 -14.98 -6.26
CA ASP A 113 34.67 -16.21 -6.85
C ASP A 113 33.83 -17.45 -6.49
N ASP A 114 33.17 -17.42 -5.33
CA ASP A 114 32.30 -18.50 -4.85
C ASP A 114 30.80 -18.21 -5.05
N GLY A 115 30.45 -17.03 -5.56
CA GLY A 115 29.06 -16.60 -5.78
C GLY A 115 28.26 -16.41 -4.49
N ILE A 116 28.94 -16.10 -3.38
CA ILE A 116 28.31 -15.87 -2.08
C ILE A 116 28.11 -14.37 -1.87
N TYR A 117 26.89 -13.99 -1.48
CA TYR A 117 26.53 -12.62 -1.12
C TYR A 117 25.75 -12.62 0.19
N VAL A 118 26.10 -11.69 1.08
CA VAL A 118 25.36 -11.46 2.33
C VAL A 118 24.92 -10.00 2.37
N ARG A 119 23.63 -9.79 2.58
CA ARG A 119 23.04 -8.46 2.76
C ARG A 119 22.46 -8.35 4.15
N ILE A 120 22.79 -7.28 4.83
CA ILE A 120 22.33 -7.01 6.20
C ILE A 120 21.65 -5.65 6.18
N ASN A 121 20.34 -5.65 6.46
CA ASN A 121 19.55 -4.46 6.65
C ASN A 121 19.22 -4.30 8.13
N ALA A 122 19.31 -3.09 8.63
CA ALA A 122 18.80 -2.74 9.95
C ALA A 122 18.11 -1.38 9.85
N SER A 123 16.86 -1.29 10.24
CA SER A 123 16.07 -0.08 10.14
C SER A 123 15.16 0.09 11.35
N ILE A 124 14.63 1.29 11.53
CA ILE A 124 13.65 1.60 12.56
C ILE A 124 12.30 1.87 11.89
N ASN A 125 11.20 1.51 12.57
CA ASN A 125 9.84 1.79 12.14
C ASN A 125 9.37 1.14 10.83
N THR A 126 9.70 -0.12 10.58
CA THR A 126 9.22 -0.86 9.41
C THR A 126 8.49 -2.17 9.79
N PRO A 127 7.55 -2.14 10.75
CA PRO A 127 6.90 -3.39 11.18
C PRO A 127 5.99 -3.99 10.10
N LEU A 128 5.41 -3.17 9.23
CA LEU A 128 4.62 -3.65 8.08
C LEU A 128 5.48 -4.40 7.08
N ASP A 129 6.64 -3.83 6.72
CA ASP A 129 7.60 -4.49 5.83
C ASP A 129 8.06 -5.83 6.42
N TYR A 130 8.28 -5.87 7.74
CA TYR A 130 8.62 -7.09 8.44
C TYR A 130 7.54 -8.16 8.33
N ALA A 131 6.28 -7.81 8.57
CA ALA A 131 5.16 -8.73 8.48
C ALA A 131 4.96 -9.24 7.04
N SER A 132 5.03 -8.35 6.05
CA SER A 132 4.93 -8.69 4.64
C SER A 132 6.05 -9.64 4.19
N GLU A 133 7.28 -9.36 4.60
CA GLU A 133 8.42 -10.22 4.25
C GLU A 133 8.35 -11.60 4.90
N LEU A 134 7.90 -11.71 6.15
CA LEU A 134 7.65 -13.00 6.80
C LEU A 134 6.60 -13.81 6.04
N TYR A 135 5.55 -13.16 5.57
CA TYR A 135 4.49 -13.80 4.80
C TYR A 135 5.01 -14.42 3.51
N ASP A 136 5.95 -13.77 2.81
CA ASP A 136 6.58 -14.30 1.59
C ASP A 136 7.31 -15.63 1.82
N PHE A 137 7.72 -15.91 3.06
CA PHE A 137 8.33 -17.17 3.49
C PHE A 137 7.32 -18.15 4.12
N GLY A 138 6.04 -17.78 4.14
CA GLY A 138 5.00 -18.58 4.77
C GLY A 138 5.06 -18.56 6.29
N ILE A 139 5.70 -17.57 6.87
CA ILE A 139 5.81 -17.37 8.32
C ILE A 139 4.73 -16.36 8.72
N ASN A 140 3.88 -16.73 9.67
CA ASN A 140 2.88 -15.84 10.21
C ASN A 140 3.53 -14.90 11.23
N ALA A 141 3.46 -13.59 10.99
CA ALA A 141 4.03 -12.58 11.87
C ALA A 141 3.45 -12.63 13.29
N TYR A 142 2.16 -12.97 13.45
CA TYR A 142 1.51 -13.14 14.74
C TYR A 142 2.13 -14.28 15.56
N ASP A 143 2.41 -15.42 14.92
CA ASP A 143 3.05 -16.59 15.57
C ASP A 143 4.46 -16.25 16.08
N VAL A 144 5.17 -15.35 15.36
CA VAL A 144 6.52 -14.91 15.74
C VAL A 144 6.53 -14.02 16.96
N ILE A 145 5.57 -13.11 17.06
CA ILE A 145 5.70 -11.94 17.92
C ILE A 145 4.73 -11.96 19.08
N VAL A 146 3.53 -12.51 18.89
CA VAL A 146 2.51 -12.57 19.93
C VAL A 146 2.53 -13.90 20.65
N GLU A 147 2.64 -15.00 19.88
CA GLU A 147 2.62 -16.35 20.46
C GLU A 147 4.00 -16.87 20.85
N ASP A 148 5.08 -16.23 20.38
CA ASP A 148 6.50 -16.67 20.60
C ASP A 148 6.65 -18.18 20.32
N SER A 149 5.99 -18.65 19.26
CA SER A 149 5.87 -20.10 18.95
C SER A 149 6.85 -20.57 17.88
N CYS A 150 7.59 -19.65 17.25
CA CYS A 150 8.58 -19.95 16.22
C CYS A 150 9.97 -20.22 16.82
N GLU A 151 10.69 -21.16 16.21
CA GLU A 151 12.10 -21.34 16.54
C GLU A 151 12.92 -20.11 16.13
N THR A 152 13.67 -19.56 17.07
CA THR A 152 14.55 -18.40 16.84
C THR A 152 16.03 -18.76 16.96
N VAL A 153 16.86 -17.94 16.34
CA VAL A 153 18.30 -17.93 16.53
C VAL A 153 18.73 -16.55 16.99
N SER A 154 19.65 -16.48 17.93
CA SER A 154 20.16 -15.20 18.44
C SER A 154 21.32 -14.73 17.57
N ILE A 155 21.22 -13.54 16.97
CA ILE A 155 22.25 -12.93 16.16
C ILE A 155 22.46 -11.48 16.62
N GLY A 156 23.67 -11.13 17.00
CA GLY A 156 24.02 -9.74 17.31
C GLY A 156 23.20 -9.10 18.44
N GLY A 157 22.63 -9.90 19.32
CA GLY A 157 21.81 -9.44 20.46
C GLY A 157 20.34 -9.25 20.13
N MET A 158 19.87 -9.78 19.00
CA MET A 158 18.46 -9.85 18.61
C MET A 158 18.06 -11.30 18.30
N GLU A 159 16.79 -11.62 18.46
CA GLU A 159 16.22 -12.91 18.07
C GLU A 159 15.71 -12.85 16.63
N PHE A 160 16.01 -13.91 15.85
CA PHE A 160 15.66 -14.01 14.43
C PHE A 160 14.90 -15.29 14.13
N VAL A 161 13.85 -15.20 13.35
CA VAL A 161 13.25 -16.35 12.67
C VAL A 161 13.92 -16.57 11.32
N GLN A 162 13.92 -17.81 10.84
CA GLN A 162 14.59 -18.20 9.59
C GLN A 162 13.56 -18.56 8.52
N GLY A 163 13.82 -18.09 7.31
CA GLY A 163 13.11 -18.49 6.12
C GLY A 163 14.08 -18.87 5.00
N GLU A 164 13.68 -19.80 4.13
CA GLU A 164 14.50 -20.22 3.00
C GLU A 164 13.62 -20.40 1.77
N ASN A 165 14.12 -19.98 0.63
CA ASN A 165 13.51 -20.21 -0.67
C ASN A 165 14.57 -20.72 -1.66
N ASP A 166 14.18 -20.91 -2.93
CA ASP A 166 15.06 -21.44 -3.99
C ASP A 166 16.28 -20.55 -4.29
N TYR A 167 16.35 -19.33 -3.77
CA TYR A 167 17.35 -18.31 -4.14
C TYR A 167 18.27 -17.91 -2.97
N TYR A 168 17.73 -17.87 -1.74
CA TYR A 168 18.48 -17.41 -0.57
C TYR A 168 17.84 -17.88 0.73
N LYS A 169 18.65 -17.89 1.78
CA LYS A 169 18.23 -18.03 3.17
C LYS A 169 18.14 -16.65 3.81
N ALA A 170 17.07 -16.38 4.53
CA ALA A 170 16.85 -15.13 5.20
C ALA A 170 16.65 -15.31 6.70
N PHE A 171 17.10 -14.31 7.47
CA PHE A 171 16.87 -14.19 8.89
C PHE A 171 16.15 -12.88 9.14
N PHE A 172 15.07 -12.91 9.90
CA PHE A 172 14.22 -11.77 10.18
C PHE A 172 14.16 -11.53 11.68
N GLY A 173 14.68 -10.40 12.15
CA GLY A 173 14.68 -10.00 13.54
C GLY A 173 13.90 -8.73 13.76
N TYR A 174 13.10 -8.69 14.83
CA TYR A 174 12.40 -7.50 15.27
C TYR A 174 12.55 -7.33 16.77
N ASP A 175 12.99 -6.15 17.19
CA ASP A 175 13.07 -5.79 18.59
C ASP A 175 12.01 -4.76 18.93
N GLN A 176 10.97 -5.19 19.65
CA GLN A 176 9.85 -4.32 20.02
C GLN A 176 10.25 -3.13 20.89
N GLU A 177 11.28 -3.29 21.72
CA GLU A 177 11.72 -2.23 22.65
C GLU A 177 12.35 -1.05 21.94
N SER A 178 13.13 -1.32 20.89
CA SER A 178 13.78 -0.29 20.08
C SER A 178 13.03 0.02 18.78
N ALA A 179 11.95 -0.67 18.49
CA ALA A 179 11.24 -0.66 17.21
C ALA A 179 12.20 -0.88 16.02
N MET A 180 13.22 -1.72 16.24
CA MET A 180 14.25 -2.01 15.26
C MET A 180 13.92 -3.29 14.51
N TYR A 181 13.92 -3.20 13.21
CA TYR A 181 13.84 -4.33 12.28
C TYR A 181 15.22 -4.64 11.73
N ALA A 182 15.58 -5.92 11.65
CA ALA A 182 16.81 -6.37 11.02
C ALA A 182 16.54 -7.57 10.10
N LYS A 183 17.23 -7.60 8.96
CA LYS A 183 17.14 -8.68 7.98
C LYS A 183 18.54 -9.03 7.50
N ILE A 184 18.85 -10.32 7.49
CA ILE A 184 20.07 -10.86 6.89
C ILE A 184 19.65 -11.79 5.75
N MET A 185 20.14 -11.55 4.55
CA MET A 185 19.92 -12.41 3.39
C MET A 185 21.24 -13.02 2.95
N VAL A 186 21.26 -14.34 2.78
CA VAL A 186 22.43 -15.11 2.33
C VAL A 186 22.10 -15.75 0.99
N TYR A 187 22.80 -15.33 -0.04
CA TYR A 187 22.74 -15.89 -1.38
C TYR A 187 23.96 -16.81 -1.59
N GLY A 188 23.79 -17.93 -2.29
CA GLY A 188 24.80 -18.94 -2.49
C GLY A 188 24.69 -20.03 -1.41
N ASP A 189 25.81 -20.52 -0.89
CA ASP A 189 25.82 -21.60 0.12
C ASP A 189 25.69 -21.02 1.54
N PRO A 190 24.53 -21.13 2.20
CA PRO A 190 24.32 -20.60 3.55
C PRO A 190 25.06 -21.42 4.64
N GLU A 191 25.50 -22.63 4.33
CA GLU A 191 26.24 -23.50 5.27
C GLU A 191 27.76 -23.33 5.13
N ASP A 192 28.23 -22.43 4.25
CA ASP A 192 29.66 -22.08 4.18
C ASP A 192 30.12 -21.52 5.53
N HIS A 193 31.24 -22.05 6.03
CA HIS A 193 31.78 -21.67 7.34
C HIS A 193 32.09 -20.15 7.44
N ARG A 194 32.42 -19.48 6.34
CA ARG A 194 32.67 -18.04 6.27
C ARG A 194 31.39 -17.24 6.49
N VAL A 195 30.25 -17.76 5.99
CA VAL A 195 28.93 -17.16 6.23
C VAL A 195 28.56 -17.27 7.72
N THR A 196 28.73 -18.44 8.32
CA THR A 196 28.49 -18.64 9.75
C THR A 196 29.40 -17.71 10.59
N GLU A 197 30.69 -17.66 10.26
CA GLU A 197 31.65 -16.77 10.94
C GLU A 197 31.22 -15.28 10.78
N LEU A 198 30.76 -14.88 9.60
CA LEU A 198 30.27 -13.51 9.38
C LEU A 198 29.05 -13.20 10.24
N ILE A 199 28.06 -14.07 10.25
CA ILE A 199 26.81 -13.89 11.02
C ILE A 199 27.10 -13.81 12.51
N ASP A 200 28.00 -14.63 13.03
CA ASP A 200 28.42 -14.62 14.42
C ASP A 200 29.14 -13.31 14.83
N ASN A 201 29.63 -12.57 13.85
CA ASN A 201 30.33 -11.30 14.03
C ASN A 201 29.52 -10.07 13.66
N VAL A 202 28.19 -10.24 13.49
CA VAL A 202 27.23 -9.12 13.36
C VAL A 202 26.84 -8.64 14.76
N THR A 203 26.70 -7.32 14.90
CA THR A 203 26.16 -6.70 16.12
C THR A 203 25.20 -5.60 15.71
N PHE A 204 24.02 -5.57 16.34
CA PHE A 204 23.01 -4.54 16.08
C PHE A 204 23.06 -3.48 17.18
N HIS A 205 23.10 -2.20 16.75
CA HIS A 205 23.03 -1.05 17.65
C HIS A 205 21.59 -0.61 17.84
N LYS A 206 21.00 -1.03 18.94
CA LYS A 206 19.68 -0.56 19.35
C LYS A 206 19.80 0.87 19.85
N LYS A 207 19.34 1.87 19.08
CA LYS A 207 19.19 3.22 19.58
C LYS A 207 17.94 3.27 20.47
N GLU A 208 18.05 3.93 21.63
CA GLU A 208 16.86 4.32 22.40
C GLU A 208 16.03 5.30 21.54
N TYR A 209 14.95 4.81 20.98
CA TYR A 209 14.02 5.61 20.23
C TYR A 209 12.87 6.01 21.16
N THR A 210 12.65 7.33 21.30
CA THR A 210 11.58 7.87 22.17
C THR A 210 10.20 7.82 21.53
N ARG A 211 9.96 6.93 20.55
CA ARG A 211 8.64 6.77 19.99
C ARG A 211 7.74 5.98 20.92
N THR A 212 6.52 6.40 21.04
CA THR A 212 5.45 5.59 21.64
C THR A 212 5.47 4.22 20.98
N LYS A 213 5.62 3.17 21.78
CA LYS A 213 5.58 1.78 21.29
C LYS A 213 4.25 1.57 20.60
N THR A 214 4.27 1.45 19.28
CA THR A 214 3.07 1.15 18.51
C THR A 214 2.98 -0.35 18.37
N PRO A 215 1.91 -1.01 18.84
CA PRO A 215 1.70 -2.41 18.53
C PRO A 215 1.68 -2.56 17.00
N TRP A 216 2.45 -3.47 16.46
CA TRP A 216 2.47 -3.77 15.01
C TRP A 216 1.55 -4.94 14.68
N TYR A 217 0.73 -5.36 15.60
CA TYR A 217 -0.33 -6.35 15.42
C TYR A 217 -1.67 -5.73 15.85
N TRP A 218 -2.73 -6.19 15.26
CA TRP A 218 -4.07 -5.74 15.62
C TRP A 218 -4.50 -6.33 16.97
N ASP A 219 -4.89 -5.47 17.91
CA ASP A 219 -5.34 -5.82 19.25
C ASP A 219 -6.84 -6.16 19.34
N GLY A 220 -7.55 -6.06 18.22
CA GLY A 220 -9.00 -6.32 18.14
C GLY A 220 -9.87 -5.10 18.43
N GLU A 221 -9.28 -3.93 18.64
CA GLU A 221 -10.00 -2.68 18.79
C GLU A 221 -10.25 -2.04 17.42
N VAL A 222 -11.48 -1.67 17.13
CA VAL A 222 -11.85 -0.94 15.91
C VAL A 222 -11.75 0.55 16.20
N TYR A 223 -11.04 1.26 15.31
CA TYR A 223 -11.01 2.71 15.38
C TYR A 223 -12.40 3.29 15.05
N VAL A 224 -12.87 4.18 15.88
CA VAL A 224 -14.12 4.92 15.65
C VAL A 224 -13.77 6.38 15.47
N PRO A 225 -13.92 6.94 14.25
CA PRO A 225 -13.70 8.35 14.00
C PRO A 225 -14.57 9.22 14.92
N LYS A 226 -14.07 10.39 15.30
CA LYS A 226 -14.87 11.36 16.05
C LYS A 226 -15.86 12.01 15.11
N ASP A 227 -17.07 12.27 15.62
CA ASP A 227 -18.05 13.08 14.91
C ASP A 227 -17.46 14.45 14.54
N THR A 228 -17.71 14.88 13.32
CA THR A 228 -17.33 16.20 12.82
C THR A 228 -18.54 17.11 12.70
N GLU A 229 -18.31 18.41 12.69
CA GLU A 229 -19.39 19.37 12.45
C GLU A 229 -19.69 19.43 10.94
N PRO A 230 -20.96 19.59 10.54
CA PRO A 230 -21.32 19.76 9.14
C PRO A 230 -20.62 20.96 8.50
N VAL A 231 -20.10 20.77 7.30
CA VAL A 231 -19.31 21.77 6.56
C VAL A 231 -20.19 22.55 5.60
N GLN A 232 -20.19 23.89 5.72
CA GLN A 232 -20.90 24.76 4.77
C GLN A 232 -20.12 24.86 3.45
N VAL A 233 -20.75 24.47 2.35
CA VAL A 233 -20.19 24.51 0.98
C VAL A 233 -21.10 25.36 0.11
N GLY A 234 -20.67 26.59 -0.20
CA GLY A 234 -21.53 27.53 -0.96
C GLY A 234 -22.90 27.72 -0.29
N ASN A 235 -23.95 27.21 -0.94
CA ASN A 235 -25.34 27.31 -0.48
C ASN A 235 -25.91 26.01 0.12
N PHE A 236 -25.14 24.98 0.25
CA PHE A 236 -25.52 23.69 0.87
C PHE A 236 -24.55 23.30 1.98
N THR A 237 -24.89 22.29 2.77
CA THR A 237 -24.10 21.83 3.88
C THR A 237 -23.81 20.35 3.72
N VAL A 238 -22.54 19.95 3.82
CA VAL A 238 -22.10 18.56 3.73
C VAL A 238 -21.86 18.02 5.13
N GLU A 239 -22.37 16.84 5.41
CA GLU A 239 -22.18 16.08 6.62
C GLU A 239 -21.50 14.76 6.29
N ALA A 240 -20.46 14.38 7.02
CA ALA A 240 -19.82 13.08 6.92
C ALA A 240 -20.33 12.16 8.04
N GLU A 241 -21.05 11.11 7.68
CA GLU A 241 -21.53 10.09 8.60
C GLU A 241 -20.61 8.89 8.52
N TYR A 242 -20.01 8.50 9.65
CA TYR A 242 -19.24 7.26 9.75
C TYR A 242 -20.16 6.05 9.65
N LEU A 243 -19.87 5.12 8.75
CA LEU A 243 -20.57 3.85 8.63
C LEU A 243 -19.68 2.73 9.21
N PRO A 244 -19.93 2.28 10.44
CA PRO A 244 -19.21 1.14 11.01
C PRO A 244 -19.38 -0.09 10.10
N ILE A 245 -18.28 -0.79 9.85
CA ILE A 245 -18.31 -2.04 9.08
C ILE A 245 -18.15 -3.20 10.05
N ASP A 246 -19.08 -4.16 10.02
CA ASP A 246 -18.93 -5.39 10.78
C ASP A 246 -17.90 -6.30 10.10
N THR A 247 -16.87 -6.72 10.82
CA THR A 247 -15.90 -7.77 10.43
C THR A 247 -14.80 -7.44 9.41
N VAL A 248 -14.51 -6.18 9.08
CA VAL A 248 -13.28 -5.88 8.31
C VAL A 248 -12.07 -6.03 9.22
N TYR A 249 -11.20 -6.95 8.87
CA TYR A 249 -9.92 -7.11 9.57
C TYR A 249 -8.92 -6.09 9.01
N PRO A 250 -8.13 -5.44 9.88
CA PRO A 250 -7.03 -4.61 9.45
C PRO A 250 -6.05 -5.40 8.58
N THR A 251 -5.57 -4.78 7.53
CA THR A 251 -4.58 -5.38 6.64
C THR A 251 -3.18 -4.94 7.06
N PHE A 252 -2.19 -5.81 6.86
CA PHE A 252 -0.78 -5.49 7.07
C PHE A 252 -0.09 -5.08 5.77
N ASN A 253 -0.81 -5.11 4.66
CA ASN A 253 -0.35 -4.62 3.37
C ASN A 253 -1.02 -3.28 3.07
N ASN A 254 -0.39 -2.45 2.23
CA ASN A 254 -0.98 -1.23 1.67
C ASN A 254 -2.19 -1.53 0.75
N GLY A 255 -2.99 -2.55 1.11
CA GLY A 255 -4.17 -2.94 0.36
C GLY A 255 -5.16 -1.79 0.34
N TYR A 256 -5.35 -1.22 -0.83
CA TYR A 256 -6.28 -0.12 -1.02
C TYR A 256 -7.70 -0.63 -0.88
N SER A 257 -8.44 -0.05 0.05
CA SER A 257 -9.87 -0.34 0.20
C SER A 257 -10.66 0.34 -0.89
N LYS A 258 -11.61 -0.38 -1.50
CA LYS A 258 -12.56 0.19 -2.46
C LYS A 258 -13.97 -0.08 -1.98
N VAL A 259 -14.90 0.76 -2.40
CA VAL A 259 -16.32 0.56 -2.14
C VAL A 259 -17.09 0.65 -3.45
N ALA A 260 -18.07 -0.22 -3.61
CA ALA A 260 -19.03 -0.16 -4.69
C ALA A 260 -20.45 -0.36 -4.12
N LYS A 261 -21.45 0.23 -4.76
CA LYS A 261 -22.85 0.00 -4.45
C LYS A 261 -23.55 -0.60 -5.64
N SER A 262 -24.30 -1.66 -5.42
CA SER A 262 -24.99 -2.38 -6.48
C SER A 262 -26.20 -3.12 -5.92
N GLY A 263 -27.37 -2.95 -6.53
CA GLY A 263 -28.58 -3.68 -6.20
C GLY A 263 -29.06 -3.56 -4.74
N GLY A 264 -28.75 -2.45 -4.07
CA GLY A 264 -29.07 -2.25 -2.66
C GLY A 264 -27.98 -2.75 -1.69
N TRP A 265 -26.96 -3.44 -2.18
CA TRP A 265 -25.83 -3.96 -1.41
C TRP A 265 -24.59 -3.08 -1.52
N TYR A 266 -23.81 -3.03 -0.44
CA TYR A 266 -22.45 -2.47 -0.47
C TYR A 266 -21.45 -3.60 -0.64
N TYR A 267 -20.46 -3.38 -1.45
CA TYR A 267 -19.31 -4.26 -1.64
C TYR A 267 -18.07 -3.53 -1.23
N VAL A 268 -17.27 -4.15 -0.39
CA VAL A 268 -16.00 -3.58 0.08
C VAL A 268 -14.89 -4.52 -0.33
N LEU A 269 -13.95 -3.97 -1.09
CA LEU A 269 -12.70 -4.64 -1.45
C LEU A 269 -11.65 -4.30 -0.42
N THR A 270 -11.03 -5.31 0.16
CA THR A 270 -9.91 -5.16 1.09
C THR A 270 -8.89 -6.27 0.80
N ASP A 271 -7.66 -5.88 0.48
CA ASP A 271 -6.54 -6.82 0.21
C ASP A 271 -6.87 -7.92 -0.82
N GLY A 272 -7.58 -7.55 -1.89
CA GLY A 272 -7.97 -8.47 -2.96
C GLY A 272 -9.23 -9.32 -2.69
N ASP A 273 -9.77 -9.29 -1.49
CA ASP A 273 -11.00 -9.98 -1.10
C ASP A 273 -12.19 -9.00 -1.15
N VAL A 274 -13.30 -9.44 -1.71
CA VAL A 274 -14.55 -8.65 -1.83
C VAL A 274 -15.59 -9.19 -0.87
N SER A 275 -16.09 -8.35 0.01
CA SER A 275 -17.15 -8.69 0.95
C SER A 275 -18.44 -7.91 0.66
N GLU A 276 -19.59 -8.57 0.84
CA GLU A 276 -20.92 -8.01 0.65
C GLU A 276 -21.54 -7.59 1.97
N TYR A 277 -22.20 -6.43 1.99
CA TYR A 277 -22.80 -5.85 3.19
C TYR A 277 -24.21 -5.34 2.91
N SER A 278 -25.10 -5.48 3.90
CA SER A 278 -26.39 -4.79 3.95
C SER A 278 -26.26 -3.47 4.72
N ASP A 279 -27.11 -2.48 4.32
CA ASP A 279 -27.27 -1.24 5.08
C ASP A 279 -28.26 -1.52 6.23
N GLU A 280 -27.75 -1.62 7.44
CA GLU A 280 -28.56 -1.77 8.65
C GLU A 280 -28.50 -0.50 9.50
N ASP A 281 -29.44 -0.33 10.43
CA ASP A 281 -29.55 0.83 11.30
C ASP A 281 -28.19 1.20 11.97
N GLY A 282 -27.47 2.12 11.32
CA GLY A 282 -26.23 2.70 11.84
C GLY A 282 -24.91 2.05 11.39
N GLY A 283 -24.92 1.22 10.34
CA GLY A 283 -23.67 0.67 9.79
C GLY A 283 -23.86 -0.34 8.68
N LEU A 284 -22.77 -1.00 8.30
CA LEU A 284 -22.71 -2.03 7.27
C LEU A 284 -22.57 -3.41 7.90
N ALA A 285 -23.64 -4.22 7.82
CA ALA A 285 -23.65 -5.58 8.34
C ALA A 285 -23.12 -6.57 7.32
N TYR A 286 -22.16 -7.42 7.71
CA TYR A 286 -21.55 -8.42 6.84
C TYR A 286 -22.52 -9.53 6.48
N GLU A 287 -22.65 -9.82 5.18
CA GLU A 287 -23.53 -10.88 4.65
C GLU A 287 -22.74 -12.05 4.06
N GLY A 288 -21.56 -11.82 3.51
CA GLY A 288 -20.74 -12.84 2.92
C GLY A 288 -19.60 -12.34 2.06
N ASP A 289 -18.86 -13.28 1.47
CA ASP A 289 -17.77 -12.97 0.55
C ASP A 289 -18.17 -13.28 -0.88
N VAL A 290 -17.73 -12.42 -1.78
CA VAL A 290 -17.88 -12.58 -3.24
C VAL A 290 -16.57 -13.13 -3.79
N TYR A 291 -16.64 -14.26 -4.47
CA TYR A 291 -15.45 -14.96 -4.94
C TYR A 291 -15.20 -14.71 -6.43
N PHE A 292 -13.96 -14.33 -6.74
CA PHE A 292 -13.40 -14.29 -8.06
C PHE A 292 -12.24 -15.28 -8.16
N ASP A 293 -11.94 -15.77 -9.36
CA ASP A 293 -10.83 -16.70 -9.61
C ASP A 293 -9.48 -15.99 -9.88
N PHE A 294 -9.43 -14.70 -9.56
CA PHE A 294 -8.26 -13.83 -9.69
C PHE A 294 -8.20 -12.84 -8.52
N ASP A 295 -7.03 -12.25 -8.31
CA ASP A 295 -6.85 -11.19 -7.31
C ASP A 295 -7.52 -9.90 -7.80
N VAL A 296 -8.49 -9.40 -7.04
CA VAL A 296 -9.27 -8.21 -7.38
C VAL A 296 -8.50 -6.95 -7.01
N GLU A 297 -8.38 -6.01 -7.94
CA GLU A 297 -7.72 -4.72 -7.74
C GLU A 297 -8.73 -3.57 -7.61
N ASN A 298 -9.88 -3.70 -8.28
CA ASN A 298 -10.94 -2.68 -8.20
C ASN A 298 -12.32 -3.31 -8.36
N ILE A 299 -13.33 -2.64 -7.82
CA ILE A 299 -14.75 -3.04 -7.91
C ILE A 299 -15.60 -1.87 -8.34
N PHE A 300 -16.71 -2.16 -9.04
CA PHE A 300 -17.67 -1.16 -9.50
C PHE A 300 -19.09 -1.71 -9.37
N GLY A 301 -20.05 -0.82 -9.15
CA GLY A 301 -21.46 -1.11 -9.26
C GLY A 301 -22.08 -0.36 -10.45
N ASP A 302 -23.19 -0.87 -11.00
CA ASP A 302 -23.97 -0.15 -11.97
C ASP A 302 -25.40 0.15 -11.49
N GLU A 303 -26.12 1.01 -12.26
CA GLU A 303 -27.51 1.39 -11.96
C GLU A 303 -28.50 0.21 -12.10
N ASP A 304 -28.13 -0.85 -12.82
CA ASP A 304 -28.94 -2.06 -13.02
C ASP A 304 -28.73 -3.09 -11.88
N GLY A 305 -27.84 -2.83 -10.93
CA GLY A 305 -27.57 -3.69 -9.80
C GLY A 305 -26.56 -4.81 -10.09
N ASN A 306 -25.65 -4.62 -11.04
CA ASN A 306 -24.56 -5.55 -11.27
C ASN A 306 -23.28 -5.10 -10.57
N LEU A 307 -22.53 -6.07 -10.07
CA LEU A 307 -21.17 -5.91 -9.54
C LEU A 307 -20.15 -6.28 -10.61
N TYR A 308 -19.08 -5.49 -10.68
CA TYR A 308 -17.96 -5.72 -11.58
C TYR A 308 -16.66 -5.75 -10.78
N ALA A 309 -15.71 -6.58 -11.22
CA ALA A 309 -14.38 -6.65 -10.65
C ALA A 309 -13.31 -6.54 -11.73
N LEU A 310 -12.27 -5.79 -11.44
CA LEU A 310 -11.05 -5.69 -12.23
C LEU A 310 -9.94 -6.48 -11.54
N GLY A 311 -9.31 -7.40 -12.28
CA GLY A 311 -8.11 -8.09 -11.81
C GLY A 311 -6.85 -7.29 -12.08
N ASN A 312 -5.82 -7.52 -11.28
CA ASN A 312 -4.52 -6.85 -11.42
C ASN A 312 -3.86 -7.17 -12.78
N GLY A 313 -3.81 -6.17 -13.68
CA GLY A 313 -3.37 -6.37 -15.07
C GLY A 313 -4.15 -7.49 -15.77
N GLY A 314 -5.38 -7.73 -15.37
CA GLY A 314 -6.21 -8.87 -15.72
C GLY A 314 -7.56 -8.49 -16.32
N PRO A 315 -8.56 -9.38 -16.22
CA PRO A 315 -9.85 -9.16 -16.81
C PRO A 315 -10.70 -8.11 -16.07
N LEU A 316 -11.57 -7.42 -16.80
CA LEU A 316 -12.77 -6.80 -16.25
C LEU A 316 -13.93 -7.79 -16.38
N VAL A 317 -14.53 -8.14 -15.27
CA VAL A 317 -15.54 -9.18 -15.17
C VAL A 317 -16.81 -8.62 -14.54
N ARG A 318 -17.98 -8.93 -15.12
CA ARG A 318 -19.26 -8.77 -14.45
C ARG A 318 -19.57 -10.02 -13.63
N TRP A 319 -19.79 -9.84 -12.34
CA TRP A 319 -20.11 -10.94 -11.45
C TRP A 319 -21.49 -11.54 -11.76
N GLY A 320 -21.58 -12.86 -11.75
CA GLY A 320 -22.82 -13.60 -11.95
C GLY A 320 -22.93 -14.75 -10.97
N THR A 321 -24.16 -15.05 -10.55
CA THR A 321 -24.44 -16.11 -9.55
C THR A 321 -24.13 -17.53 -10.06
N GLU A 322 -24.16 -17.74 -11.38
CA GLU A 322 -23.84 -19.05 -11.99
C GLU A 322 -22.47 -19.01 -12.69
N GLU A 323 -22.18 -17.97 -13.45
CA GLU A 323 -20.94 -17.81 -14.21
C GLU A 323 -20.62 -16.31 -14.38
N ASN A 324 -19.35 -15.98 -14.22
CA ASN A 324 -18.86 -14.62 -14.42
C ASN A 324 -18.71 -14.30 -15.91
N GLU A 325 -19.16 -13.11 -16.31
CA GLU A 325 -19.02 -12.64 -17.68
C GLU A 325 -17.76 -11.79 -17.85
N VAL A 326 -16.84 -12.24 -18.68
CA VAL A 326 -15.62 -11.50 -19.01
C VAL A 326 -15.93 -10.45 -20.08
N LEU A 327 -15.85 -9.17 -19.70
CA LEU A 327 -16.07 -8.03 -20.62
C LEU A 327 -14.77 -7.63 -21.33
N LEU A 328 -13.66 -7.62 -20.62
CA LEU A 328 -12.31 -7.36 -21.16
C LEU A 328 -11.37 -8.44 -20.64
N ASN A 329 -10.56 -9.02 -21.54
CA ASN A 329 -9.61 -10.04 -21.14
C ASN A 329 -8.34 -9.49 -20.47
N TYR A 330 -8.02 -8.23 -20.75
CA TYR A 330 -6.84 -7.55 -20.20
C TYR A 330 -7.09 -6.06 -20.14
N CYS A 331 -6.89 -5.49 -18.97
CA CYS A 331 -6.96 -4.06 -18.72
C CYS A 331 -5.99 -3.70 -17.58
N VAL A 332 -5.26 -2.60 -17.71
CA VAL A 332 -4.33 -2.18 -16.65
C VAL A 332 -5.09 -1.41 -15.59
N MET A 333 -5.78 -0.36 -16.01
CA MET A 333 -6.64 0.48 -15.17
C MET A 333 -7.92 0.78 -15.95
N VAL A 334 -9.04 0.81 -15.25
CA VAL A 334 -10.34 1.08 -15.85
C VAL A 334 -11.25 1.82 -14.87
N SER A 335 -12.10 2.70 -15.40
CA SER A 335 -13.26 3.27 -14.72
C SER A 335 -14.52 2.92 -15.48
N LEU A 336 -15.50 2.37 -14.77
CA LEU A 336 -16.76 1.92 -15.35
C LEU A 336 -17.79 3.05 -15.33
N HIS A 337 -18.52 3.23 -16.44
CA HIS A 337 -19.67 4.12 -16.46
C HIS A 337 -20.83 3.52 -15.62
N PRO A 338 -21.56 4.32 -14.82
CA PRO A 338 -22.66 3.83 -13.98
C PRO A 338 -23.74 3.01 -14.69
N SER A 339 -23.90 3.16 -16.02
CA SER A 339 -24.80 2.30 -16.79
C SER A 339 -24.30 0.87 -16.99
N GLY A 340 -23.07 0.53 -16.60
CA GLY A 340 -22.47 -0.78 -16.87
C GLY A 340 -22.15 -1.10 -18.34
N LYS A 341 -22.50 -0.20 -19.27
CA LYS A 341 -22.42 -0.42 -20.73
C LYS A 341 -21.14 0.07 -21.37
N LYS A 342 -20.40 0.94 -20.69
CA LYS A 342 -19.18 1.57 -21.17
C LYS A 342 -18.13 1.61 -20.07
N ALA A 343 -16.87 1.66 -20.47
CA ALA A 343 -15.76 1.89 -19.59
C ALA A 343 -14.67 2.71 -20.28
N VAL A 344 -13.82 3.33 -19.48
CA VAL A 344 -12.62 4.03 -19.94
C VAL A 344 -11.40 3.37 -19.30
N GLY A 345 -10.58 2.77 -20.15
CA GLY A 345 -9.28 2.23 -19.74
C GLY A 345 -8.16 3.22 -19.99
N TRP A 346 -7.13 3.20 -19.14
CA TRP A 346 -5.94 4.04 -19.34
C TRP A 346 -4.68 3.32 -18.89
N SER A 347 -3.57 3.92 -19.24
CA SER A 347 -2.24 3.58 -18.74
C SER A 347 -1.51 4.89 -18.42
N TYR A 348 -0.28 4.81 -17.96
CA TYR A 348 0.53 6.02 -17.65
C TYR A 348 0.91 6.86 -18.89
N SER A 349 0.35 6.59 -20.05
CA SER A 349 0.45 7.41 -21.25
C SER A 349 -0.58 8.55 -21.23
N ASN A 350 -0.55 9.40 -22.25
CA ASN A 350 -1.56 10.45 -22.46
C ASN A 350 -2.76 9.98 -23.29
N SER A 351 -2.98 8.68 -23.41
CA SER A 351 -4.11 8.11 -24.15
C SER A 351 -5.00 7.27 -23.27
N ILE A 352 -6.27 7.26 -23.61
CA ILE A 352 -7.33 6.43 -23.04
C ILE A 352 -7.95 5.56 -24.12
N THR A 353 -8.60 4.47 -23.69
CA THR A 353 -9.43 3.63 -24.56
C THR A 353 -10.85 3.61 -24.04
N GLU A 354 -11.80 4.11 -24.82
CA GLU A 354 -13.22 3.95 -24.57
C GLU A 354 -13.66 2.55 -25.02
N TYR A 355 -14.34 1.82 -24.15
CA TYR A 355 -14.98 0.54 -24.46
C TYR A 355 -16.49 0.71 -24.44
N ASP A 356 -17.15 0.20 -25.47
CA ASP A 356 -18.62 0.12 -25.56
C ASP A 356 -19.02 -1.36 -25.60
N PHE A 357 -19.58 -1.86 -24.52
CA PHE A 357 -19.89 -3.28 -24.34
C PHE A 357 -21.16 -3.70 -25.09
N GLU A 358 -22.08 -2.75 -25.42
CA GLU A 358 -23.27 -3.04 -26.22
C GLU A 358 -22.91 -3.29 -27.69
N THR A 359 -21.95 -2.53 -28.22
CA THR A 359 -21.54 -2.66 -29.62
C THR A 359 -20.29 -3.52 -29.81
N GLY A 360 -19.58 -3.84 -28.73
CA GLY A 360 -18.29 -4.55 -28.76
C GLY A 360 -17.17 -3.76 -29.41
N THR A 361 -17.27 -2.42 -29.43
CA THR A 361 -16.28 -1.55 -30.07
C THR A 361 -15.41 -0.84 -29.04
N ASN A 362 -14.20 -0.49 -29.45
CA ASN A 362 -13.31 0.35 -28.67
C ASN A 362 -12.80 1.54 -29.49
N LYS A 363 -12.40 2.60 -28.82
CA LYS A 363 -11.89 3.81 -29.47
C LYS A 363 -10.80 4.44 -28.59
N GLU A 364 -9.61 4.56 -29.16
CA GLU A 364 -8.51 5.26 -28.54
C GLU A 364 -8.64 6.79 -28.71
N ARG A 365 -8.29 7.53 -27.66
CA ARG A 365 -8.18 8.99 -27.66
C ARG A 365 -6.90 9.44 -26.97
N VAL A 366 -6.31 10.47 -27.53
CA VAL A 366 -5.22 11.24 -26.88
C VAL A 366 -5.87 12.36 -26.09
N ILE A 367 -5.47 12.52 -24.85
CA ILE A 367 -5.93 13.58 -23.95
C ILE A 367 -4.88 14.70 -23.98
N ASP A 368 -5.21 15.78 -24.69
CA ASP A 368 -4.39 17.00 -24.71
C ASP A 368 -4.96 17.97 -23.66
N PRO A 369 -4.19 18.62 -22.79
CA PRO A 369 -2.72 18.80 -22.90
C PRO A 369 -1.84 17.89 -22.01
N VAL A 370 -2.36 16.82 -21.40
CA VAL A 370 -1.56 16.01 -20.45
C VAL A 370 -0.51 15.16 -21.14
N GLU A 371 0.63 14.95 -20.47
CA GLU A 371 1.74 14.11 -20.93
C GLU A 371 1.62 12.66 -20.41
N GLY A 372 0.97 12.50 -19.25
CA GLY A 372 0.65 11.21 -18.66
C GLY A 372 -0.60 11.31 -17.80
N ILE A 373 -1.35 10.21 -17.73
CA ILE A 373 -2.61 10.12 -17.00
C ILE A 373 -2.35 9.38 -15.69
N ASN A 374 -2.72 9.98 -14.57
CA ASN A 374 -2.64 9.39 -13.24
C ASN A 374 -3.93 8.65 -12.87
N SER A 375 -5.08 9.28 -13.11
CA SER A 375 -6.37 8.66 -12.81
C SER A 375 -7.46 9.10 -13.80
N VAL A 376 -8.46 8.26 -13.94
CA VAL A 376 -9.70 8.55 -14.67
C VAL A 376 -10.88 8.14 -13.82
N SER A 377 -11.84 9.03 -13.68
CA SER A 377 -13.14 8.74 -13.06
C SER A 377 -14.25 8.98 -14.05
N VAL A 378 -15.19 8.07 -14.16
CA VAL A 378 -16.34 8.15 -15.05
C VAL A 378 -17.61 8.21 -14.20
N THR A 379 -18.35 9.29 -14.36
CA THR A 379 -19.67 9.48 -13.73
C THR A 379 -20.78 9.38 -14.77
N LYS A 380 -22.01 9.62 -14.36
CA LYS A 380 -23.18 9.51 -15.24
C LYS A 380 -23.10 10.43 -16.47
N ASP A 381 -22.69 11.67 -16.28
CA ASP A 381 -22.73 12.71 -17.33
C ASP A 381 -21.32 13.23 -17.70
N TYR A 382 -20.31 12.92 -16.88
CA TYR A 382 -18.96 13.48 -17.03
C TYR A 382 -17.86 12.44 -16.87
N GLN A 383 -16.72 12.80 -17.40
CA GLN A 383 -15.48 12.04 -17.27
C GLN A 383 -14.37 12.98 -16.80
N ALA A 384 -13.69 12.62 -15.75
CA ALA A 384 -12.59 13.38 -15.21
C ALA A 384 -11.26 12.64 -15.46
N VAL A 385 -10.30 13.34 -16.05
CA VAL A 385 -8.97 12.81 -16.34
C VAL A 385 -7.96 13.66 -15.59
N CYS A 386 -7.35 13.09 -14.58
CA CYS A 386 -6.21 13.68 -13.88
C CYS A 386 -4.91 13.23 -14.53
N GLY A 387 -4.05 14.18 -14.82
CA GLY A 387 -2.75 13.92 -15.42
C GLY A 387 -1.79 15.09 -15.17
N TYR A 388 -0.59 14.98 -15.68
CA TYR A 388 0.42 15.99 -15.52
C TYR A 388 0.88 16.56 -16.86
N LYS A 389 1.28 17.83 -16.81
CA LYS A 389 1.94 18.52 -17.91
C LYS A 389 3.14 19.28 -17.33
N GLU A 390 4.35 18.94 -17.80
CA GLU A 390 5.60 19.42 -17.20
C GLU A 390 5.64 19.05 -15.70
N SER A 391 5.49 20.04 -14.81
CA SER A 391 5.45 19.83 -13.35
C SER A 391 4.10 20.20 -12.74
N GLU A 392 3.06 20.39 -13.54
CA GLU A 392 1.73 20.81 -13.10
C GLU A 392 0.75 19.64 -13.25
N THR A 393 -0.01 19.37 -12.22
CA THR A 393 -1.13 18.44 -12.28
C THR A 393 -2.38 19.16 -12.75
N LEU A 394 -3.07 18.55 -13.72
CA LEU A 394 -4.29 19.05 -14.32
C LEU A 394 -5.41 18.03 -14.15
N LEU A 395 -6.58 18.50 -13.74
CA LEU A 395 -7.82 17.72 -13.78
C LEU A 395 -8.70 18.27 -14.89
N ASN A 396 -8.85 17.51 -15.96
CA ASN A 396 -9.67 17.86 -17.10
C ASN A 396 -11.02 17.14 -17.00
N ILE A 397 -12.11 17.90 -17.05
CA ILE A 397 -13.48 17.37 -16.98
C ILE A 397 -14.09 17.49 -18.37
N TYR A 398 -14.62 16.38 -18.87
CA TYR A 398 -15.25 16.25 -20.18
C TYR A 398 -16.71 15.80 -20.01
N ASP A 399 -17.57 16.18 -20.97
CA ASP A 399 -18.90 15.56 -21.12
C ASP A 399 -18.80 14.15 -21.73
N ASN A 400 -19.92 13.43 -21.81
CA ASN A 400 -19.98 12.09 -22.40
C ASN A 400 -19.63 12.03 -23.91
N ASN A 401 -19.45 13.16 -24.58
CA ASN A 401 -18.98 13.26 -25.94
C ASN A 401 -17.51 13.68 -26.03
N TRP A 402 -16.83 13.78 -24.89
CA TRP A 402 -15.46 14.24 -24.76
C TRP A 402 -15.25 15.72 -25.19
N ASN A 403 -16.27 16.54 -25.06
CA ASN A 403 -16.08 17.97 -25.11
C ASN A 403 -15.55 18.43 -23.75
N GLU A 404 -14.45 19.18 -23.76
CA GLU A 404 -13.92 19.77 -22.55
C GLU A 404 -14.94 20.71 -21.93
N VAL A 405 -15.28 20.47 -20.68
CA VAL A 405 -16.15 21.32 -19.88
C VAL A 405 -15.32 22.27 -19.05
N MET A 406 -14.23 21.77 -18.48
CA MET A 406 -13.42 22.50 -17.54
C MET A 406 -12.05 21.84 -17.36
N THR A 407 -11.05 22.67 -17.03
CA THR A 407 -9.75 22.24 -16.51
C THR A 407 -9.50 22.94 -15.18
N ILE A 408 -9.09 22.17 -14.18
CA ILE A 408 -8.63 22.67 -12.86
C ILE A 408 -7.14 22.36 -12.77
N SER A 409 -6.37 23.35 -12.38
CA SER A 409 -4.94 23.21 -12.12
C SER A 409 -4.62 23.41 -10.64
N SER A 410 -3.43 23.06 -10.24
CA SER A 410 -2.94 23.31 -8.88
C SER A 410 -3.00 24.79 -8.48
N THR A 411 -2.90 25.71 -9.46
CA THR A 411 -2.96 27.16 -9.20
C THR A 411 -4.38 27.68 -8.95
N ASP A 412 -5.42 26.89 -9.24
CA ASP A 412 -6.82 27.25 -9.02
C ASP A 412 -7.28 26.89 -7.60
N THR A 413 -6.53 26.03 -6.90
CA THR A 413 -6.85 25.58 -5.54
C THR A 413 -6.30 26.53 -4.48
N GLU A 414 -6.98 26.62 -3.32
CA GLU A 414 -6.52 27.46 -2.18
C GLU A 414 -5.19 26.94 -1.61
N SER A 415 -5.01 25.63 -1.59
CA SER A 415 -3.78 24.96 -1.18
C SER A 415 -2.61 25.25 -2.13
N GLY A 416 -2.89 25.68 -3.36
CA GLY A 416 -1.90 25.85 -4.43
C GLY A 416 -1.40 24.50 -4.98
N MET A 417 -2.07 23.41 -4.66
CA MET A 417 -1.66 22.06 -5.03
C MET A 417 -2.86 21.22 -5.46
N LEU A 418 -2.64 20.37 -6.45
CA LEU A 418 -3.52 19.33 -6.91
C LEU A 418 -2.60 18.19 -7.37
N GLU A 419 -2.32 17.21 -6.50
CA GLU A 419 -1.23 16.26 -6.78
C GLU A 419 -1.72 14.83 -6.98
N GLY A 420 -2.74 14.39 -6.24
CA GLY A 420 -3.18 13.00 -6.26
C GLY A 420 -4.68 12.83 -6.22
N VAL A 421 -5.37 13.26 -7.30
CA VAL A 421 -6.80 13.01 -7.44
C VAL A 421 -7.05 11.51 -7.52
N SER A 422 -7.58 10.97 -6.43
CA SER A 422 -7.84 9.55 -6.27
C SER A 422 -9.29 9.17 -6.59
N ALA A 423 -10.22 10.11 -6.43
CA ALA A 423 -11.63 9.91 -6.75
C ALA A 423 -12.30 11.22 -7.18
N PHE A 424 -13.36 11.09 -7.96
CA PHE A 424 -14.18 12.17 -8.48
C PHE A 424 -15.62 11.69 -8.60
N GLU A 425 -16.56 12.45 -8.02
CA GLU A 425 -17.96 12.13 -8.07
C GLU A 425 -18.81 13.31 -8.55
N GLN A 426 -19.87 12.99 -9.27
CA GLN A 426 -20.87 13.96 -9.70
C GLN A 426 -22.05 13.94 -8.73
N THR A 427 -22.31 15.08 -8.08
CA THR A 427 -23.50 15.29 -7.25
C THR A 427 -24.54 16.16 -7.97
N GLN A 428 -25.67 16.42 -7.34
CA GLN A 428 -26.66 17.34 -7.93
C GLN A 428 -26.24 18.82 -7.88
N ASN A 429 -25.24 19.18 -7.07
CA ASN A 429 -24.77 20.57 -6.90
C ASN A 429 -23.43 20.86 -7.59
N GLY A 430 -22.80 19.86 -8.18
CA GLY A 430 -21.47 20.00 -8.79
C GLY A 430 -20.65 18.73 -8.68
N TRP A 431 -19.35 18.89 -8.58
CA TRP A 431 -18.40 17.78 -8.46
C TRP A 431 -17.72 17.80 -7.10
N VAL A 432 -17.40 16.60 -6.62
CA VAL A 432 -16.59 16.37 -5.42
C VAL A 432 -15.32 15.66 -5.87
N ILE A 433 -14.17 16.23 -5.54
CA ILE A 433 -12.85 15.78 -5.93
C ILE A 433 -12.09 15.43 -4.66
N PHE A 434 -11.53 14.22 -4.60
CA PHE A 434 -10.70 13.77 -3.49
C PHE A 434 -9.24 13.78 -3.92
N ASP A 435 -8.44 14.61 -3.26
CA ASP A 435 -6.98 14.62 -3.42
C ASP A 435 -6.34 13.97 -2.19
N SER A 436 -5.99 12.69 -2.33
CA SER A 436 -5.45 11.93 -1.20
C SER A 436 -4.01 12.28 -0.85
N TRP A 437 -3.25 12.87 -1.75
CA TRP A 437 -1.89 13.31 -1.43
C TRP A 437 -1.88 14.61 -0.62
N MET A 438 -2.89 15.44 -0.86
CA MET A 438 -3.05 16.70 -0.13
C MET A 438 -4.01 16.58 1.05
N GLU A 439 -4.63 15.41 1.23
CA GLU A 439 -5.65 15.13 2.24
C GLU A 439 -6.80 16.17 2.21
N ASN A 440 -7.23 16.52 0.99
CA ASN A 440 -8.26 17.54 0.74
C ASN A 440 -9.42 17.00 -0.08
N VAL A 441 -10.61 17.54 0.20
CA VAL A 441 -11.81 17.42 -0.63
C VAL A 441 -12.12 18.78 -1.25
N ILE A 442 -12.25 18.82 -2.57
CA ILE A 442 -12.52 20.04 -3.32
C ILE A 442 -13.95 19.95 -3.88
N PHE A 443 -14.78 20.88 -3.52
CA PHE A 443 -16.16 21.01 -4.02
C PHE A 443 -16.19 22.06 -5.13
N VAL A 444 -16.69 21.66 -6.29
CA VAL A 444 -16.70 22.52 -7.50
C VAL A 444 -18.10 22.57 -8.08
N GLY A 445 -18.61 23.78 -8.35
CA GLY A 445 -19.90 23.98 -9.00
C GLY A 445 -19.85 23.65 -10.50
N PHE A 446 -20.98 23.34 -11.13
CA PHE A 446 -21.07 23.10 -12.58
C PHE A 446 -20.71 24.32 -13.43
N ASP A 447 -20.64 25.51 -12.82
CA ASP A 447 -20.13 26.74 -13.44
C ASP A 447 -18.60 26.88 -13.39
N GLY A 448 -17.95 25.91 -12.76
CA GLY A 448 -16.52 25.85 -12.63
C GLY A 448 -15.95 26.56 -11.42
N ALA A 449 -16.78 27.15 -10.57
CA ALA A 449 -16.30 27.81 -9.37
C ALA A 449 -15.92 26.76 -8.32
N ILE A 450 -14.73 26.88 -7.73
CA ILE A 450 -14.37 26.15 -6.51
C ILE A 450 -15.22 26.75 -5.39
N LEU A 451 -16.13 25.95 -4.85
CA LEU A 451 -17.06 26.35 -3.81
C LEU A 451 -16.42 26.32 -2.44
N LYS A 452 -15.57 25.32 -2.20
CA LYS A 452 -14.80 25.13 -0.98
C LYS A 452 -13.73 24.06 -1.16
N GLU A 453 -12.60 24.23 -0.48
CA GLU A 453 -11.65 23.17 -0.14
C GLU A 453 -11.80 22.84 1.36
N VAL A 454 -11.75 21.55 1.69
CA VAL A 454 -11.91 21.05 3.05
C VAL A 454 -10.86 19.98 3.30
N SER A 455 -10.12 20.08 4.41
CA SER A 455 -9.19 19.01 4.78
C SER A 455 -9.93 17.74 5.19
N TYR A 456 -9.28 16.59 5.06
CA TYR A 456 -9.81 15.33 5.56
C TYR A 456 -10.08 15.39 7.06
N GLU A 457 -9.22 16.07 7.83
CA GLU A 457 -9.43 16.25 9.27
C GLU A 457 -10.72 17.04 9.58
N GLU A 458 -11.03 18.11 8.84
CA GLU A 458 -12.26 18.89 9.01
C GLU A 458 -13.50 18.07 8.66
N LEU A 459 -13.43 17.23 7.61
CA LEU A 459 -14.59 16.51 7.10
C LEU A 459 -14.79 15.14 7.75
N PHE A 460 -13.71 14.37 7.96
CA PHE A 460 -13.76 12.98 8.45
C PHE A 460 -13.28 12.81 9.90
N GLY A 461 -12.77 13.88 10.51
CA GLY A 461 -12.15 13.81 11.83
C GLY A 461 -10.68 13.44 11.78
N THR A 462 -10.09 13.27 12.95
CA THR A 462 -8.67 12.99 13.07
C THR A 462 -8.38 11.56 12.59
N LEU A 463 -7.74 11.45 11.44
CA LEU A 463 -7.18 10.24 10.87
C LEU A 463 -5.66 10.35 10.92
N ASN A 464 -4.95 9.23 10.85
CA ASN A 464 -3.50 9.24 11.03
C ASN A 464 -2.76 9.43 9.70
N TRP A 465 -3.10 8.59 8.70
CA TRP A 465 -2.54 8.69 7.36
C TRP A 465 -3.58 8.25 6.33
N PRO A 466 -4.63 9.06 6.16
CA PRO A 466 -5.79 8.67 5.38
C PRO A 466 -5.52 8.71 3.89
N TYR A 467 -6.01 7.71 3.18
CA TYR A 467 -5.99 7.68 1.73
C TYR A 467 -7.37 7.26 1.20
N VAL A 468 -8.04 8.15 0.45
CA VAL A 468 -9.29 7.81 -0.24
C VAL A 468 -8.97 7.00 -1.49
N ASN A 469 -9.42 5.76 -1.52
CA ASN A 469 -9.10 4.83 -2.61
C ASN A 469 -10.28 4.54 -3.53
N GLY A 470 -11.49 4.74 -3.05
CA GLY A 470 -12.68 4.47 -3.82
C GLY A 470 -13.88 5.22 -3.30
N THR A 471 -14.72 5.61 -4.25
CA THR A 471 -16.01 6.25 -3.99
C THR A 471 -17.09 5.61 -4.84
N CYS A 472 -18.33 5.71 -4.41
CA CYS A 472 -19.50 5.41 -5.20
C CYS A 472 -20.68 6.27 -4.75
N MET A 473 -21.72 6.32 -5.56
CA MET A 473 -22.98 7.01 -5.21
C MET A 473 -24.01 6.01 -4.71
N ASP A 474 -24.78 6.40 -3.69
CA ASP A 474 -25.99 5.66 -3.34
C ASP A 474 -27.21 6.15 -4.14
N GLU A 475 -28.36 5.48 -3.98
CA GLU A 475 -29.59 5.80 -4.68
C GLU A 475 -30.21 7.15 -4.25
N GLU A 476 -29.79 7.69 -3.11
CA GLU A 476 -30.21 8.97 -2.57
C GLU A 476 -29.34 10.13 -3.07
N GLY A 477 -28.25 9.83 -3.77
CA GLY A 477 -27.28 10.81 -4.26
C GLY A 477 -26.23 11.22 -3.24
N ASN A 478 -26.03 10.43 -2.18
CA ASN A 478 -24.94 10.60 -1.25
C ASN A 478 -23.66 9.95 -1.81
N VAL A 479 -22.50 10.49 -1.43
CA VAL A 479 -21.20 9.93 -1.82
C VAL A 479 -20.71 9.01 -0.71
N ILE A 480 -20.50 7.74 -1.03
CA ILE A 480 -19.88 6.76 -0.15
C ILE A 480 -18.38 6.79 -0.40
N VAL A 481 -17.59 6.87 0.65
CA VAL A 481 -16.13 7.05 0.58
C VAL A 481 -15.46 5.93 1.35
N ALA A 482 -14.56 5.19 0.69
CA ALA A 482 -13.68 4.24 1.36
C ALA A 482 -12.31 4.89 1.59
N ILE A 483 -11.92 4.94 2.85
CA ILE A 483 -10.64 5.45 3.31
C ILE A 483 -9.82 4.29 3.85
N THR A 484 -8.58 4.17 3.40
CA THR A 484 -7.57 3.35 4.08
C THR A 484 -6.77 4.24 4.99
N ASP A 485 -6.76 3.97 6.27
CA ASP A 485 -6.02 4.73 7.28
C ASP A 485 -5.01 3.84 8.01
N GLN A 486 -3.81 4.35 8.23
CA GLN A 486 -2.81 3.66 9.05
C GLN A 486 -3.01 4.04 10.51
N ARG A 487 -3.31 3.07 11.37
CA ARG A 487 -3.44 3.35 12.81
C ARG A 487 -2.14 3.83 13.42
N GLU A 488 -2.24 4.84 14.27
CA GLU A 488 -1.09 5.36 15.02
C GLU A 488 -0.59 4.34 16.07
N ASP A 489 -1.50 3.59 16.67
CA ASP A 489 -1.27 2.65 17.76
C ASP A 489 -1.03 1.19 17.29
N ALA A 490 -1.18 0.93 15.99
CA ALA A 490 -0.93 -0.39 15.41
C ALA A 490 -0.34 -0.25 13.99
N SER A 491 0.59 -1.11 13.65
CA SER A 491 1.18 -1.13 12.31
C SER A 491 0.29 -1.91 11.35
N CYS A 492 -0.92 -1.46 11.20
CA CYS A 492 -1.90 -2.02 10.27
C CYS A 492 -2.70 -0.89 9.63
N TYR A 493 -3.35 -1.22 8.51
CA TYR A 493 -4.26 -0.33 7.81
C TYR A 493 -5.68 -0.76 8.08
N GLU A 494 -6.55 0.20 8.36
CA GLU A 494 -7.97 -0.01 8.54
C GLU A 494 -8.76 0.55 7.37
N THR A 495 -9.85 -0.11 7.04
CA THR A 495 -10.85 0.38 6.10
C THR A 495 -11.91 1.13 6.86
N ILE A 496 -12.09 2.41 6.55
CA ILE A 496 -13.07 3.30 7.16
C ILE A 496 -14.03 3.76 6.08
N ILE A 497 -15.33 3.61 6.29
CA ILE A 497 -16.34 4.03 5.33
C ILE A 497 -17.11 5.23 5.88
N PHE A 498 -17.26 6.25 5.04
CA PHE A 498 -18.12 7.39 5.30
C PHE A 498 -19.20 7.54 4.23
N LYS A 499 -20.32 8.10 4.66
CA LYS A 499 -21.41 8.59 3.79
C LYS A 499 -21.44 10.11 3.88
N LEU A 500 -21.13 10.79 2.77
CA LEU A 500 -21.28 12.24 2.66
C LEU A 500 -22.67 12.56 2.19
N LYS A 501 -23.39 13.36 2.97
CA LYS A 501 -24.78 13.77 2.75
C LYS A 501 -24.90 15.27 2.51
N GLY A 502 -26.03 15.71 1.92
CA GLY A 502 -26.40 17.11 1.83
C GLY A 502 -26.12 17.78 0.49
N PHE A 503 -25.82 16.98 -0.56
CA PHE A 503 -25.61 17.48 -1.91
C PHE A 503 -26.88 17.93 -2.62
#